data_2a5b357105bd2a72b86485d3b059ee9e
#
_entry.id   2a5b357105bd2a72b86485d3b059ee9e
#
_cell.length_a   1.000
_cell.length_b   1.000
_cell.length_c   1.000
_cell.angle_alpha   90.00
_cell.angle_beta   90.00
_cell.angle_gamma   90.00
#
_symmetry.space_group_name_H-M   'P 1'
#
loop_
_entity.id
_entity.type
_entity.pdbx_description
1 polymer ?
#
loop_
_entity_poly.entity_id
_entity_poly.type
_entity_poly.pdbx_seq_one_letter_code
_entity_poly.pdbx_strand_id
1 'polypeptide(L)'
;LWSAPPQLYTLRGDVFRDPRGWIAGLKFNRDLNAEILISAGGRSIVGQEKVRQTLEQYLDGASFVLDQSLRGILAGLGPDELRYFVTFPDYLDEAPPNLQAYGEISSYPPAIYYQTVGWYDNDAANLKPLTLRDEARRLVPLMGGRDKVLEAASAAMDKKEYAWAAKLANQLYLIDDQDKEARQIKAEALRQMAYVSTGANDRAHLMSQALALEGKATIARLVPPPQAAIAADPVKYVDFMRVRIDPVKSDQTNSFVRFDFADGSSAGLHIRRAIAEFVPNPDDYSKQPDITLKMSGETWVKVYLSQAMPGQLISDGDIVVDGDADEAARLLNLFDRYSPAKAVLVRPAFLEHGL
;
A
#
# COMPACT_ATOMS: atom_id res chain seq x y z
N LEU A 1 23.80 1.86 -2.15
CA LEU A 1 23.96 1.10 -0.90
C LEU A 1 23.74 2.01 0.30
N TRP A 2 23.24 1.49 1.38
CA TRP A 2 22.97 2.11 2.65
C TRP A 2 23.66 1.28 3.73
N SER A 3 23.92 1.81 4.92
CA SER A 3 24.44 1.05 6.06
C SER A 3 23.35 0.22 6.75
N ALA A 4 22.60 -0.53 5.98
CA ALA A 4 21.53 -1.44 6.38
C ALA A 4 21.28 -2.44 5.24
N PRO A 5 20.66 -3.62 5.50
CA PRO A 5 20.36 -4.59 4.46
C PRO A 5 19.58 -3.95 3.31
N PRO A 6 19.76 -4.42 2.07
CA PRO A 6 18.93 -3.99 0.96
C PRO A 6 17.46 -4.20 1.33
N GLN A 7 16.65 -3.16 1.20
CA GLN A 7 15.24 -3.26 1.51
C GLN A 7 14.50 -3.99 0.38
N LEU A 8 14.35 -5.30 0.53
CA LEU A 8 13.71 -6.16 -0.46
C LEU A 8 12.19 -6.00 -0.48
N TYR A 9 11.60 -5.53 0.62
CA TYR A 9 10.19 -5.21 0.72
C TYR A 9 9.98 -3.88 1.46
N THR A 10 9.05 -3.08 0.98
CA THR A 10 8.69 -1.79 1.59
C THR A 10 7.30 -1.87 2.19
N LEU A 11 7.18 -1.77 3.53
CA LEU A 11 5.89 -1.87 4.25
C LEU A 11 4.85 -0.84 3.81
N ARG A 12 5.27 0.34 3.37
CA ARG A 12 4.37 1.39 2.85
C ARG A 12 3.80 1.09 1.46
N GLY A 13 4.23 -0.01 0.82
CA GLY A 13 3.91 -0.36 -0.56
C GLY A 13 4.89 0.25 -1.56
N ASP A 14 5.35 -0.58 -2.46
CA ASP A 14 6.23 -0.22 -3.58
C ASP A 14 6.23 -1.40 -4.58
N VAL A 15 6.85 -1.19 -5.74
CA VAL A 15 7.12 -2.28 -6.67
C VAL A 15 8.06 -3.29 -5.98
N PHE A 16 7.78 -4.58 -6.18
CA PHE A 16 8.62 -5.64 -5.66
C PHE A 16 10.06 -5.47 -6.16
N ARG A 17 11.00 -5.54 -5.25
CA ARG A 17 12.43 -5.45 -5.54
C ARG A 17 13.02 -6.85 -5.59
N ASP A 18 13.23 -7.34 -6.80
CA ASP A 18 13.77 -8.69 -7.01
C ASP A 18 15.15 -8.84 -6.34
N PRO A 19 15.28 -9.70 -5.32
CA PRO A 19 16.57 -9.92 -4.65
C PRO A 19 17.65 -10.44 -5.60
N ARG A 20 17.29 -11.12 -6.69
CA ARG A 20 18.25 -11.57 -7.71
C ARG A 20 18.94 -10.39 -8.40
N GLY A 21 18.20 -9.31 -8.66
CA GLY A 21 18.77 -8.07 -9.20
C GLY A 21 19.76 -7.41 -8.23
N TRP A 22 19.44 -7.41 -6.92
CA TRP A 22 20.36 -6.94 -5.88
C TRP A 22 21.62 -7.78 -5.81
N ILE A 23 21.50 -9.10 -5.78
CA ILE A 23 22.63 -10.05 -5.76
C ILE A 23 23.53 -9.84 -6.98
N ALA A 24 22.94 -9.73 -8.19
CA ALA A 24 23.71 -9.48 -9.41
C ALA A 24 24.45 -8.13 -9.37
N GLY A 25 23.78 -7.07 -8.93
CA GLY A 25 24.39 -5.75 -8.78
C GLY A 25 25.50 -5.71 -7.73
N LEU A 26 25.34 -6.42 -6.61
CA LEU A 26 26.38 -6.53 -5.57
C LEU A 26 27.60 -7.29 -6.07
N LYS A 27 27.43 -8.39 -6.80
CA LYS A 27 28.52 -9.14 -7.45
C LYS A 27 29.27 -8.25 -8.44
N PHE A 28 28.54 -7.55 -9.30
CA PHE A 28 29.14 -6.63 -10.25
C PHE A 28 29.98 -5.55 -9.55
N ASN A 29 29.43 -4.88 -8.53
CA ASN A 29 30.16 -3.85 -7.79
C ASN A 29 31.38 -4.40 -7.04
N ARG A 30 31.31 -5.60 -6.46
CA ARG A 30 32.43 -6.28 -5.80
C ARG A 30 33.58 -6.51 -6.79
N ASP A 31 33.24 -6.99 -7.98
CA ASP A 31 34.23 -7.39 -9.00
C ASP A 31 34.91 -6.19 -9.69
N LEU A 32 34.41 -4.95 -9.47
CA LEU A 32 35.06 -3.71 -9.89
C LEU A 32 36.36 -3.42 -9.11
N ASN A 33 36.58 -4.06 -7.97
CA ASN A 33 37.77 -3.83 -7.12
C ASN A 33 37.99 -2.35 -6.77
N ALA A 34 36.91 -1.60 -6.50
CA ALA A 34 36.97 -0.17 -6.24
C ALA A 34 37.70 0.16 -4.93
N GLU A 35 38.45 1.25 -4.91
CA GLU A 35 39.11 1.75 -3.70
C GLU A 35 38.16 2.55 -2.79
N ILE A 36 37.10 3.11 -3.35
CA ILE A 36 36.14 3.96 -2.63
C ILE A 36 34.73 3.53 -3.00
N LEU A 37 33.90 3.29 -1.99
CA LEU A 37 32.47 3.06 -2.11
C LEU A 37 31.71 4.24 -1.51
N ILE A 38 31.01 5.00 -2.38
CA ILE A 38 30.13 6.09 -1.98
C ILE A 38 28.71 5.54 -1.92
N SER A 39 28.11 5.56 -0.74
CA SER A 39 26.76 5.08 -0.56
C SER A 39 25.74 6.23 -0.58
N ALA A 40 24.49 5.94 -1.00
CA ALA A 40 23.41 6.92 -1.05
C ALA A 40 22.94 7.37 0.36
N GLY A 41 23.28 6.62 1.40
CA GLY A 41 22.76 6.89 2.75
C GLY A 41 23.69 6.39 3.86
N GLY A 42 24.95 6.78 3.82
CA GLY A 42 25.92 6.40 4.84
C GLY A 42 27.28 7.07 4.59
N ARG A 43 28.23 6.78 5.43
CA ARG A 43 29.62 7.24 5.23
C ARG A 43 30.25 6.49 4.08
N SER A 44 31.06 7.17 3.29
CA SER A 44 31.90 6.53 2.27
C SER A 44 32.88 5.56 2.93
N ILE A 45 33.12 4.44 2.25
CA ILE A 45 34.07 3.40 2.67
C ILE A 45 35.31 3.57 1.81
N VAL A 46 36.45 3.70 2.44
CA VAL A 46 37.74 3.91 1.80
C VAL A 46 38.66 2.71 2.06
N GLY A 47 39.29 2.23 1.04
CA GLY A 47 40.20 1.08 1.04
C GLY A 47 39.58 -0.15 0.35
N GLN A 48 40.28 -0.63 -0.70
CA GLN A 48 39.82 -1.70 -1.59
C GLN A 48 39.32 -2.94 -0.80
N GLU A 49 40.11 -3.41 0.18
CA GLU A 49 39.74 -4.57 0.98
C GLU A 49 38.47 -4.34 1.81
N LYS A 50 38.32 -3.15 2.41
CA LYS A 50 37.12 -2.79 3.19
C LYS A 50 35.89 -2.68 2.28
N VAL A 51 36.06 -2.11 1.08
CA VAL A 51 34.99 -2.03 0.08
C VAL A 51 34.55 -3.43 -0.32
N ARG A 52 35.49 -4.31 -0.64
CA ARG A 52 35.25 -5.71 -1.02
C ARG A 52 34.51 -6.45 0.11
N GLN A 53 35.02 -6.38 1.33
CA GLN A 53 34.41 -7.04 2.50
C GLN A 53 32.97 -6.54 2.75
N THR A 54 32.73 -5.22 2.65
CA THR A 54 31.40 -4.65 2.83
C THR A 54 30.43 -5.17 1.75
N LEU A 55 30.84 -5.22 0.51
CA LEU A 55 30.03 -5.73 -0.59
C LEU A 55 29.74 -7.22 -0.47
N GLU A 56 30.71 -8.00 0.02
CA GLU A 56 30.52 -9.43 0.32
C GLU A 56 29.52 -9.64 1.45
N GLN A 57 29.60 -8.89 2.54
CA GLN A 57 28.63 -8.97 3.64
C GLN A 57 27.20 -8.63 3.19
N TYR A 58 27.02 -7.61 2.34
CA TYR A 58 25.73 -7.32 1.71
C TYR A 58 25.26 -8.45 0.80
N LEU A 59 26.16 -8.98 -0.01
CA LEU A 59 25.87 -10.08 -0.92
C LEU A 59 25.41 -11.33 -0.17
N ASP A 60 26.13 -11.67 0.89
CA ASP A 60 25.83 -12.83 1.74
C ASP A 60 24.47 -12.65 2.44
N GLY A 61 24.22 -11.48 3.01
CA GLY A 61 22.93 -11.18 3.64
C GLY A 61 21.74 -11.27 2.66
N ALA A 62 21.86 -10.67 1.47
CA ALA A 62 20.81 -10.72 0.45
C ALA A 62 20.61 -12.15 -0.09
N SER A 63 21.70 -12.89 -0.33
CA SER A 63 21.66 -14.28 -0.79
C SER A 63 21.04 -15.19 0.26
N PHE A 64 21.43 -15.03 1.52
CA PHE A 64 20.86 -15.82 2.62
C PHE A 64 19.33 -15.65 2.71
N VAL A 65 18.85 -14.41 2.69
CA VAL A 65 17.40 -14.14 2.75
C VAL A 65 16.66 -14.79 1.59
N LEU A 66 17.19 -14.68 0.37
CA LEU A 66 16.56 -15.31 -0.80
C LEU A 66 16.61 -16.84 -0.70
N ASP A 67 17.79 -17.40 -0.48
CA ASP A 67 18.00 -18.85 -0.54
C ASP A 67 17.26 -19.57 0.59
N GLN A 68 17.26 -19.00 1.81
CA GLN A 68 16.53 -19.59 2.92
C GLN A 68 15.01 -19.44 2.77
N SER A 69 14.54 -18.34 2.16
CA SER A 69 13.12 -18.20 1.81
C SER A 69 12.70 -19.28 0.81
N LEU A 70 13.47 -19.47 -0.26
CA LEU A 70 13.21 -20.52 -1.26
C LEU A 70 13.31 -21.92 -0.64
N ARG A 71 14.30 -22.17 0.23
CA ARG A 71 14.42 -23.42 0.95
C ARG A 71 13.21 -23.72 1.83
N GLY A 72 12.72 -22.71 2.56
CA GLY A 72 11.51 -22.84 3.37
C GLY A 72 10.25 -23.11 2.53
N ILE A 73 10.11 -22.41 1.38
CA ILE A 73 9.03 -22.66 0.42
C ILE A 73 9.07 -24.12 -0.09
N LEU A 74 10.24 -24.60 -0.47
CA LEU A 74 10.43 -26.00 -0.90
C LEU A 74 10.12 -27.00 0.21
N ALA A 75 10.26 -26.62 1.47
CA ALA A 75 9.87 -27.42 2.63
C ALA A 75 8.36 -27.30 2.97
N GLY A 76 7.58 -26.52 2.22
CA GLY A 76 6.14 -26.37 2.41
C GLY A 76 5.74 -25.29 3.42
N LEU A 77 6.67 -24.41 3.84
CA LEU A 77 6.35 -23.32 4.76
C LEU A 77 5.57 -22.20 4.05
N GLY A 78 4.56 -21.69 4.73
CA GLY A 78 3.79 -20.53 4.30
C GLY A 78 4.48 -19.19 4.63
N PRO A 79 3.89 -18.06 4.21
CA PRO A 79 4.52 -16.75 4.37
C PRO A 79 4.73 -16.34 5.83
N ASP A 80 3.87 -16.78 6.74
CA ASP A 80 3.98 -16.41 8.16
C ASP A 80 5.06 -17.25 8.88
N GLU A 81 5.18 -18.55 8.58
CA GLU A 81 6.23 -19.41 9.13
C GLU A 81 7.61 -18.99 8.63
N LEU A 82 7.71 -18.54 7.38
CA LEU A 82 8.95 -18.06 6.79
C LEU A 82 9.55 -16.87 7.56
N ARG A 83 8.73 -16.03 8.22
CA ARG A 83 9.21 -14.92 9.06
C ARG A 83 10.10 -15.37 10.20
N TYR A 84 9.83 -16.55 10.74
CA TYR A 84 10.57 -17.14 11.86
C TYR A 84 11.65 -18.12 11.40
N PHE A 85 11.44 -18.73 10.23
CA PHE A 85 12.41 -19.67 9.65
C PHE A 85 13.64 -18.95 9.10
N VAL A 86 13.48 -17.78 8.49
CA VAL A 86 14.59 -17.00 7.91
C VAL A 86 15.13 -16.03 8.96
N THR A 87 16.07 -16.52 9.74
CA THR A 87 16.78 -15.74 10.76
C THR A 87 18.27 -15.75 10.46
N PHE A 88 18.92 -14.59 10.49
CA PHE A 88 20.36 -14.50 10.27
C PHE A 88 21.13 -15.30 11.33
N PRO A 89 22.15 -16.05 10.93
CA PRO A 89 23.15 -16.52 11.86
C PRO A 89 23.99 -15.35 12.39
N ASP A 90 24.59 -15.51 13.56
CA ASP A 90 25.28 -14.42 14.29
C ASP A 90 26.28 -13.66 13.41
N TYR A 91 27.08 -14.36 12.61
CA TYR A 91 28.09 -13.71 11.77
C TYR A 91 27.52 -12.79 10.67
N LEU A 92 26.27 -13.03 10.26
CA LEU A 92 25.55 -12.14 9.33
C LEU A 92 24.84 -11.02 10.07
N ASP A 93 24.21 -11.31 11.22
CA ASP A 93 23.44 -10.34 11.99
C ASP A 93 24.38 -9.28 12.64
N GLU A 94 25.58 -9.69 13.07
CA GLU A 94 26.58 -8.79 13.62
C GLU A 94 27.34 -7.98 12.56
N ALA A 95 27.24 -8.35 11.28
CA ALA A 95 27.92 -7.63 10.19
C ALA A 95 27.30 -6.23 10.01
N PRO A 96 28.12 -5.14 10.08
CA PRO A 96 27.58 -3.78 10.02
C PRO A 96 26.65 -3.48 8.84
N PRO A 97 26.89 -3.99 7.61
CA PRO A 97 25.97 -3.80 6.50
C PRO A 97 24.61 -4.49 6.65
N ASN A 98 24.52 -5.49 7.51
CA ASN A 98 23.33 -6.31 7.72
C ASN A 98 22.53 -5.91 8.98
N LEU A 99 22.93 -4.85 9.68
CA LEU A 99 22.19 -4.34 10.83
C LEU A 99 20.75 -3.97 10.44
N GLN A 100 19.79 -4.54 11.12
CA GLN A 100 18.36 -4.38 10.85
C GLN A 100 17.81 -3.03 11.37
N ALA A 101 18.52 -1.93 11.09
CA ALA A 101 18.20 -0.60 11.59
C ALA A 101 17.14 0.14 10.78
N TYR A 102 16.89 -0.27 9.54
CA TYR A 102 15.92 0.38 8.64
C TYR A 102 14.67 -0.48 8.39
N GLY A 103 14.83 -1.71 7.96
CA GLY A 103 13.79 -2.72 7.84
C GLY A 103 14.24 -4.01 8.51
N GLU A 104 13.29 -4.81 8.97
CA GLU A 104 13.56 -6.09 9.60
C GLU A 104 13.47 -7.22 8.58
N ILE A 105 14.37 -8.20 8.69
CA ILE A 105 14.45 -9.33 7.77
C ILE A 105 13.14 -10.12 7.77
N SER A 106 12.47 -10.23 8.91
CA SER A 106 11.18 -10.92 9.04
C SER A 106 10.10 -10.44 8.05
N SER A 107 10.26 -9.23 7.49
CA SER A 107 9.34 -8.67 6.50
C SER A 107 9.60 -9.10 5.06
N TYR A 108 10.78 -9.67 4.75
CA TYR A 108 11.17 -9.98 3.37
C TYR A 108 10.72 -11.35 2.87
N PRO A 109 10.80 -12.44 3.65
CA PRO A 109 10.42 -13.77 3.19
C PRO A 109 8.97 -13.87 2.70
N PRO A 110 7.95 -13.24 3.34
CA PRO A 110 6.61 -13.20 2.80
C PRO A 110 6.51 -12.54 1.42
N ALA A 111 7.27 -11.47 1.18
CA ALA A 111 7.29 -10.81 -0.13
C ALA A 111 7.90 -11.72 -1.21
N ILE A 112 8.95 -12.47 -0.87
CA ILE A 112 9.55 -13.47 -1.76
C ILE A 112 8.56 -14.61 -2.03
N TYR A 113 7.84 -15.08 -1.00
CA TYR A 113 6.79 -16.08 -1.15
C TYR A 113 5.73 -15.63 -2.16
N TYR A 114 5.13 -14.45 -1.95
CA TYR A 114 4.08 -13.91 -2.83
C TYR A 114 4.55 -13.71 -4.27
N GLN A 115 5.83 -13.39 -4.49
CA GLN A 115 6.38 -13.24 -5.83
C GLN A 115 6.76 -14.59 -6.48
N THR A 116 7.05 -15.61 -5.69
CA THR A 116 7.50 -16.92 -6.19
C THR A 116 6.32 -17.87 -6.38
N VAL A 117 5.43 -17.94 -5.41
CA VAL A 117 4.29 -18.88 -5.36
C VAL A 117 2.96 -18.21 -5.69
N GLY A 118 2.82 -16.91 -5.36
CA GLY A 118 1.57 -16.16 -5.42
C GLY A 118 0.89 -16.06 -4.05
N TRP A 119 -0.38 -15.66 -4.06
CA TRP A 119 -1.14 -15.46 -2.81
C TRP A 119 -1.71 -16.75 -2.21
N TYR A 120 -1.81 -17.80 -3.01
CA TYR A 120 -2.43 -19.06 -2.59
C TYR A 120 -1.42 -19.91 -1.83
N ASP A 121 -1.77 -20.25 -0.60
CA ASP A 121 -0.94 -21.00 0.35
C ASP A 121 -1.09 -22.53 0.25
N ASN A 122 -1.78 -23.03 -0.80
CA ASN A 122 -2.13 -24.43 -1.04
C ASN A 122 -3.15 -25.04 -0.06
N ASP A 123 -3.74 -24.27 0.86
CA ASP A 123 -4.90 -24.70 1.62
C ASP A 123 -6.20 -24.31 0.90
N ALA A 124 -6.96 -25.31 0.43
CA ALA A 124 -8.21 -25.10 -0.28
C ALA A 124 -9.26 -24.34 0.56
N ALA A 125 -9.19 -24.37 1.88
CA ALA A 125 -10.05 -23.60 2.76
C ALA A 125 -9.87 -22.07 2.55
N ASN A 126 -8.67 -21.63 2.12
CA ASN A 126 -8.34 -20.23 1.88
C ASN A 126 -8.64 -19.76 0.44
N LEU A 127 -9.22 -20.61 -0.42
CA LEU A 127 -9.66 -20.18 -1.76
C LEU A 127 -10.86 -19.22 -1.71
N LYS A 128 -11.73 -19.38 -0.72
CA LYS A 128 -12.90 -18.52 -0.51
C LYS A 128 -12.99 -18.10 0.96
N PRO A 129 -12.02 -17.28 1.44
CA PRO A 129 -11.98 -16.90 2.84
C PRO A 129 -13.16 -15.99 3.18
N LEU A 130 -13.61 -16.07 4.42
CA LEU A 130 -14.49 -15.05 4.99
C LEU A 130 -13.76 -13.70 5.00
N THR A 131 -14.52 -12.60 4.99
CA THR A 131 -13.90 -11.32 5.34
C THR A 131 -13.43 -11.37 6.80
N LEU A 132 -12.33 -10.65 7.11
CA LEU A 132 -11.83 -10.65 8.50
C LEU A 132 -12.90 -10.19 9.52
N ARG A 133 -13.84 -9.33 9.11
CA ARG A 133 -14.96 -8.88 9.95
C ARG A 133 -15.96 -10.01 10.17
N ASP A 134 -16.33 -10.74 9.11
CA ASP A 134 -17.26 -11.86 9.24
C ASP A 134 -16.67 -13.01 10.04
N GLU A 135 -15.39 -13.25 9.90
CA GLU A 135 -14.64 -14.21 10.71
C GLU A 135 -14.68 -13.78 12.19
N ALA A 136 -14.35 -12.52 12.49
CA ALA A 136 -14.37 -11.99 13.84
C ALA A 136 -15.77 -12.09 14.49
N ARG A 137 -16.85 -11.79 13.73
CA ARG A 137 -18.24 -11.94 14.19
C ARG A 137 -18.62 -13.36 14.59
N ARG A 138 -17.92 -14.37 14.04
CA ARG A 138 -18.13 -15.78 14.39
C ARG A 138 -17.19 -16.24 15.50
N LEU A 139 -15.93 -15.81 15.46
CA LEU A 139 -14.92 -16.22 16.45
C LEU A 139 -15.19 -15.63 17.83
N VAL A 140 -15.56 -14.34 17.93
CA VAL A 140 -15.76 -13.68 19.23
C VAL A 140 -16.83 -14.39 20.09
N PRO A 141 -18.01 -14.74 19.58
CA PRO A 141 -18.98 -15.53 20.34
C PRO A 141 -18.43 -16.92 20.76
N LEU A 142 -17.70 -17.61 19.88
CA LEU A 142 -17.07 -18.91 20.20
C LEU A 142 -16.01 -18.79 21.29
N MET A 143 -15.33 -17.65 21.39
CA MET A 143 -14.36 -17.35 22.46
C MET A 143 -15.02 -16.91 23.79
N GLY A 144 -16.34 -16.95 23.90
CA GLY A 144 -17.08 -16.56 25.10
C GLY A 144 -17.56 -15.10 25.10
N GLY A 145 -17.51 -14.42 23.97
CA GLY A 145 -17.98 -13.06 23.79
C GLY A 145 -16.92 -11.97 24.06
N ARG A 146 -17.33 -10.73 23.87
CA ARG A 146 -16.47 -9.55 23.96
C ARG A 146 -15.62 -9.49 25.23
N ASP A 147 -16.27 -9.65 26.40
CA ASP A 147 -15.62 -9.48 27.70
C ASP A 147 -14.53 -10.53 27.94
N LYS A 148 -14.77 -11.77 27.50
CA LYS A 148 -13.76 -12.84 27.59
C LYS A 148 -12.58 -12.59 26.67
N VAL A 149 -12.79 -12.03 25.50
CA VAL A 149 -11.70 -11.65 24.59
C VAL A 149 -10.89 -10.50 25.16
N LEU A 150 -11.53 -9.50 25.80
CA LEU A 150 -10.82 -8.40 26.48
C LEU A 150 -9.99 -8.90 27.67
N GLU A 151 -10.56 -9.79 28.51
CA GLU A 151 -9.87 -10.43 29.63
C GLU A 151 -8.62 -11.18 29.12
N ALA A 152 -8.77 -11.98 28.08
CA ALA A 152 -7.66 -12.72 27.46
C ALA A 152 -6.60 -11.79 26.86
N ALA A 153 -7.00 -10.71 26.19
CA ALA A 153 -6.08 -9.72 25.63
C ALA A 153 -5.29 -8.99 26.73
N SER A 154 -5.94 -8.63 27.84
CA SER A 154 -5.28 -8.03 29.01
C SER A 154 -4.29 -9.01 29.66
N ALA A 155 -4.69 -10.26 29.85
CA ALA A 155 -3.80 -11.30 30.38
C ALA A 155 -2.58 -11.55 29.48
N ALA A 156 -2.75 -11.44 28.16
CA ALA A 156 -1.62 -11.53 27.22
C ALA A 156 -0.68 -10.30 27.34
N MET A 157 -1.21 -9.10 27.60
CA MET A 157 -0.41 -7.91 27.88
C MET A 157 0.44 -8.11 29.13
N ASP A 158 -0.13 -8.63 30.22
CA ASP A 158 0.58 -8.90 31.48
C ASP A 158 1.73 -9.91 31.29
N LYS A 159 1.54 -10.88 30.39
CA LYS A 159 2.56 -11.87 30.01
C LYS A 159 3.57 -11.35 28.99
N LYS A 160 3.41 -10.11 28.52
CA LYS A 160 4.22 -9.52 27.42
C LYS A 160 4.08 -10.25 26.08
N GLU A 161 2.99 -10.96 25.87
CA GLU A 161 2.61 -11.60 24.60
C GLU A 161 1.93 -10.57 23.68
N TYR A 162 2.63 -9.48 23.36
CA TYR A 162 2.05 -8.29 22.73
C TYR A 162 1.43 -8.57 21.35
N ALA A 163 2.05 -9.41 20.54
CA ALA A 163 1.49 -9.81 19.25
C ALA A 163 0.14 -10.53 19.40
N TRP A 164 0.04 -11.38 20.41
CA TRP A 164 -1.20 -12.11 20.74
C TRP A 164 -2.27 -11.16 21.29
N ALA A 165 -1.91 -10.29 22.22
CA ALA A 165 -2.79 -9.25 22.74
C ALA A 165 -3.36 -8.36 21.62
N ALA A 166 -2.50 -7.90 20.69
CA ALA A 166 -2.91 -7.13 19.53
C ALA A 166 -3.88 -7.91 18.63
N LYS A 167 -3.64 -9.22 18.44
CA LYS A 167 -4.48 -10.08 17.60
C LYS A 167 -5.87 -10.31 18.22
N LEU A 168 -5.95 -10.53 19.52
CA LEU A 168 -7.22 -10.66 20.26
C LEU A 168 -8.02 -9.35 20.24
N ALA A 169 -7.41 -8.23 20.59
CA ALA A 169 -8.04 -6.92 20.55
C ALA A 169 -8.49 -6.54 19.13
N ASN A 170 -7.76 -6.98 18.10
CA ASN A 170 -8.13 -6.77 16.71
C ASN A 170 -9.43 -7.48 16.33
N GLN A 171 -9.78 -8.63 16.91
CA GLN A 171 -11.06 -9.29 16.64
C GLN A 171 -12.24 -8.39 17.06
N LEU A 172 -12.14 -7.75 18.20
CA LEU A 172 -13.16 -6.82 18.67
C LEU A 172 -13.21 -5.55 17.83
N TYR A 173 -12.04 -4.98 17.53
CA TYR A 173 -11.89 -3.81 16.66
C TYR A 173 -12.49 -4.03 15.25
N LEU A 174 -12.37 -5.23 14.69
CA LEU A 174 -12.96 -5.58 13.40
C LEU A 174 -14.49 -5.58 13.41
N ILE A 175 -15.11 -5.89 14.56
CA ILE A 175 -16.56 -5.86 14.74
C ILE A 175 -17.04 -4.43 14.97
N ASP A 176 -16.39 -3.71 15.91
CA ASP A 176 -16.67 -2.33 16.25
C ASP A 176 -15.37 -1.54 16.37
N ASP A 177 -15.10 -0.69 15.38
CA ASP A 177 -13.91 0.15 15.34
C ASP A 177 -13.94 1.33 16.32
N GLN A 178 -15.07 1.53 17.01
CA GLN A 178 -15.24 2.51 18.08
C GLN A 178 -15.09 1.92 19.49
N ASP A 179 -14.91 0.60 19.60
CA ASP A 179 -14.68 -0.06 20.90
C ASP A 179 -13.40 0.49 21.57
N LYS A 180 -13.60 1.32 22.58
CA LYS A 180 -12.50 2.07 23.23
C LYS A 180 -11.51 1.15 23.94
N GLU A 181 -11.97 0.10 24.60
CA GLU A 181 -11.11 -0.82 25.35
C GLU A 181 -10.27 -1.68 24.39
N ALA A 182 -10.90 -2.21 23.34
CA ALA A 182 -10.18 -2.94 22.29
C ALA A 182 -9.15 -2.07 21.60
N ARG A 183 -9.48 -0.81 21.28
CA ARG A 183 -8.54 0.16 20.68
C ARG A 183 -7.36 0.44 21.61
N GLN A 184 -7.63 0.62 22.92
CA GLN A 184 -6.59 0.92 23.91
C GLN A 184 -5.59 -0.25 24.04
N ILE A 185 -6.11 -1.48 24.24
CA ILE A 185 -5.26 -2.68 24.35
C ILE A 185 -4.45 -2.87 23.07
N LYS A 186 -5.10 -2.77 21.90
CA LYS A 186 -4.41 -2.89 20.61
C LYS A 186 -3.34 -1.84 20.43
N ALA A 187 -3.61 -0.58 20.77
CA ALA A 187 -2.65 0.51 20.67
C ALA A 187 -1.44 0.28 21.57
N GLU A 188 -1.67 -0.13 22.82
CA GLU A 188 -0.57 -0.40 23.77
C GLU A 188 0.25 -1.61 23.35
N ALA A 189 -0.39 -2.70 22.89
CA ALA A 189 0.32 -3.86 22.38
C ALA A 189 1.23 -3.51 21.18
N LEU A 190 0.71 -2.72 20.21
CA LEU A 190 1.51 -2.25 19.08
C LEU A 190 2.67 -1.34 19.53
N ARG A 191 2.45 -0.49 20.54
CA ARG A 191 3.50 0.35 21.10
C ARG A 191 4.61 -0.46 21.74
N GLN A 192 4.26 -1.48 22.52
CA GLN A 192 5.24 -2.36 23.12
C GLN A 192 6.04 -3.15 22.06
N MET A 193 5.38 -3.60 20.99
CA MET A 193 6.06 -4.20 19.84
C MET A 193 7.00 -3.18 19.17
N ALA A 194 6.60 -1.91 19.06
CA ALA A 194 7.45 -0.87 18.48
C ALA A 194 8.70 -0.61 19.31
N TYR A 195 8.63 -0.71 20.65
CA TYR A 195 9.79 -0.50 21.51
C TYR A 195 10.88 -1.56 21.37
N VAL A 196 10.51 -2.78 21.01
CA VAL A 196 11.48 -3.87 20.77
C VAL A 196 11.88 -4.02 19.31
N SER A 197 11.20 -3.33 18.39
CA SER A 197 11.52 -3.35 16.96
C SER A 197 12.82 -2.60 16.70
N THR A 198 13.77 -3.24 16.02
CA THR A 198 15.05 -2.62 15.63
C THR A 198 14.90 -1.81 14.35
N GLY A 199 14.07 -2.25 13.42
CA GLY A 199 13.80 -1.59 12.15
C GLY A 199 13.02 -0.28 12.32
N ALA A 200 13.56 0.83 11.82
CA ALA A 200 12.91 2.14 11.91
C ALA A 200 11.54 2.14 11.18
N ASN A 201 11.41 1.43 10.06
CA ASN A 201 10.16 1.32 9.32
C ASN A 201 9.10 0.53 10.09
N ASP A 202 9.46 -0.63 10.62
CA ASP A 202 8.57 -1.49 11.40
C ASP A 202 8.10 -0.75 12.64
N ARG A 203 9.02 -0.14 13.38
CA ARG A 203 8.73 0.73 14.53
C ARG A 203 7.80 1.88 14.18
N ALA A 204 8.05 2.57 13.06
CA ALA A 204 7.23 3.70 12.63
C ALA A 204 5.80 3.26 12.29
N HIS A 205 5.60 2.13 11.61
CA HIS A 205 4.28 1.61 11.31
C HIS A 205 3.52 1.20 12.57
N LEU A 206 4.16 0.46 13.47
CA LEU A 206 3.56 0.04 14.74
C LEU A 206 3.16 1.26 15.59
N MET A 207 4.06 2.23 15.77
CA MET A 207 3.81 3.43 16.56
C MET A 207 2.74 4.33 15.92
N SER A 208 2.77 4.53 14.61
CA SER A 208 1.78 5.34 13.90
C SER A 208 0.37 4.77 14.04
N GLN A 209 0.23 3.43 13.93
CA GLN A 209 -1.05 2.79 14.15
C GLN A 209 -1.51 2.89 15.61
N ALA A 210 -0.63 2.76 16.58
CA ALA A 210 -0.96 2.98 17.98
C ALA A 210 -1.51 4.39 18.22
N LEU A 211 -0.82 5.41 17.69
CA LEU A 211 -1.27 6.81 17.78
C LEU A 211 -2.61 7.06 17.07
N ALA A 212 -2.84 6.40 15.93
CA ALA A 212 -4.11 6.52 15.21
C ALA A 212 -5.27 5.87 15.98
N LEU A 213 -5.06 4.72 16.62
CA LEU A 213 -6.04 4.07 17.49
C LEU A 213 -6.41 4.94 18.68
N GLU A 214 -5.48 5.71 19.22
CA GLU A 214 -5.68 6.67 20.29
C GLU A 214 -6.30 8.00 19.82
N GLY A 215 -6.48 8.20 18.52
CA GLY A 215 -6.97 9.46 17.95
C GLY A 215 -5.95 10.60 17.96
N LYS A 216 -4.66 10.31 18.21
CA LYS A 216 -3.56 11.28 18.28
C LYS A 216 -2.90 11.54 16.92
N ALA A 217 -3.15 10.68 15.93
CA ALA A 217 -2.62 10.82 14.58
C ALA A 217 -3.66 10.38 13.54
N THR A 218 -3.53 10.92 12.33
CA THR A 218 -4.27 10.43 11.15
C THR A 218 -3.26 9.86 10.16
N ILE A 219 -3.46 8.61 9.78
CA ILE A 219 -2.63 7.96 8.76
C ILE A 219 -3.36 8.09 7.44
N ALA A 220 -2.83 8.91 6.53
CA ALA A 220 -3.34 8.98 5.17
C ALA A 220 -2.94 7.71 4.40
N ARG A 221 -3.93 7.01 3.85
CA ARG A 221 -3.68 5.85 2.99
C ARG A 221 -3.09 6.26 1.63
N LEU A 222 -3.54 7.40 1.12
CA LEU A 222 -3.09 7.98 -0.13
C LEU A 222 -2.72 9.43 0.13
N VAL A 223 -1.51 9.80 -0.27
CA VAL A 223 -1.11 11.20 -0.32
C VAL A 223 -1.63 11.77 -1.63
N PRO A 224 -2.42 12.86 -1.61
CA PRO A 224 -2.88 13.48 -2.84
C PRO A 224 -1.67 13.94 -3.67
N PRO A 225 -1.71 13.80 -5.00
CA PRO A 225 -0.68 14.39 -5.85
C PRO A 225 -0.69 15.90 -5.67
N PRO A 226 0.47 16.57 -5.79
CA PRO A 226 0.53 18.03 -5.74
C PRO A 226 -0.41 18.64 -6.79
N GLN A 227 -1.16 19.65 -6.41
CA GLN A 227 -2.11 20.32 -7.33
C GLN A 227 -1.39 20.83 -8.60
N ALA A 228 -0.19 21.37 -8.44
CA ALA A 228 0.62 21.82 -9.58
C ALA A 228 0.97 20.68 -10.56
N ALA A 229 1.15 19.44 -10.06
CA ALA A 229 1.41 18.30 -10.93
C ALA A 229 0.17 17.85 -11.71
N ILE A 230 -1.02 17.97 -11.10
CA ILE A 230 -2.30 17.70 -11.78
C ILE A 230 -2.56 18.75 -12.87
N ALA A 231 -2.35 20.02 -12.54
CA ALA A 231 -2.57 21.12 -13.47
C ALA A 231 -1.59 21.08 -14.66
N ALA A 232 -0.34 20.65 -14.42
CA ALA A 232 0.71 20.60 -15.45
C ALA A 232 0.60 19.40 -16.41
N ASP A 233 -0.11 18.34 -16.03
CA ASP A 233 -0.30 17.15 -16.87
C ASP A 233 -1.73 16.59 -16.65
N PRO A 234 -2.76 17.35 -17.06
CA PRO A 234 -4.14 16.96 -16.80
C PRO A 234 -4.53 15.65 -17.49
N VAL A 235 -3.97 15.37 -18.67
CA VAL A 235 -4.22 14.13 -19.45
C VAL A 235 -3.92 12.87 -18.65
N LYS A 236 -2.79 12.84 -17.97
CA LYS A 236 -2.42 11.73 -17.07
C LYS A 236 -3.47 11.50 -15.97
N TYR A 237 -4.03 12.57 -15.45
CA TYR A 237 -5.03 12.47 -14.38
C TYR A 237 -6.43 12.16 -14.90
N VAL A 238 -6.72 12.37 -16.20
CA VAL A 238 -7.89 11.78 -16.86
C VAL A 238 -7.75 10.26 -16.91
N ASP A 239 -6.58 9.73 -17.28
CA ASP A 239 -6.32 8.29 -17.27
C ASP A 239 -6.55 7.69 -15.86
N PHE A 240 -6.10 8.37 -14.82
CA PHE A 240 -6.27 7.90 -13.44
C PHE A 240 -7.73 7.90 -12.95
N MET A 241 -8.65 8.60 -13.63
CA MET A 241 -10.07 8.50 -13.29
C MET A 241 -10.66 7.12 -13.52
N ARG A 242 -10.11 6.32 -14.45
CA ARG A 242 -10.60 4.96 -14.76
C ARG A 242 -10.82 4.10 -13.54
N VAL A 243 -9.89 4.16 -12.56
CA VAL A 243 -9.95 3.33 -11.36
C VAL A 243 -10.98 3.81 -10.34
N ARG A 244 -11.65 4.92 -10.62
CA ARG A 244 -12.65 5.55 -9.75
C ARG A 244 -14.07 5.41 -10.27
N ILE A 245 -14.29 4.78 -11.43
CA ILE A 245 -15.63 4.55 -11.96
C ILE A 245 -16.44 3.69 -10.98
N ASP A 246 -17.63 4.15 -10.62
CA ASP A 246 -18.58 3.37 -9.81
C ASP A 246 -19.39 2.45 -10.73
N PRO A 247 -19.20 1.12 -10.65
CA PRO A 247 -19.83 0.18 -11.57
C PRO A 247 -21.36 0.13 -11.43
N VAL A 248 -21.90 0.49 -10.26
CA VAL A 248 -23.35 0.50 -10.05
C VAL A 248 -23.99 1.74 -10.66
N LYS A 249 -23.38 2.92 -10.44
CA LYS A 249 -23.89 4.18 -11.01
C LYS A 249 -23.77 4.21 -12.53
N SER A 250 -22.72 3.60 -13.08
CA SER A 250 -22.41 3.63 -14.50
C SER A 250 -23.02 2.50 -15.33
N ASP A 251 -23.72 1.54 -14.69
CA ASP A 251 -24.18 0.29 -15.35
C ASP A 251 -24.98 0.49 -16.64
N GLN A 252 -25.78 1.55 -16.74
CA GLN A 252 -26.58 1.85 -17.92
C GLN A 252 -25.96 2.90 -18.85
N THR A 253 -24.69 3.28 -18.60
CA THR A 253 -24.02 4.35 -19.35
C THR A 253 -23.18 3.77 -20.50
N ASN A 254 -23.35 4.37 -21.71
CA ASN A 254 -22.44 4.17 -22.83
C ASN A 254 -22.21 5.55 -23.48
N SER A 255 -21.18 6.25 -23.03
CA SER A 255 -20.90 7.62 -23.44
C SER A 255 -19.42 7.89 -23.58
N PHE A 256 -19.03 8.60 -24.63
CA PHE A 256 -17.66 9.05 -24.83
C PHE A 256 -17.54 10.54 -24.45
N VAL A 257 -16.76 10.82 -23.43
CA VAL A 257 -16.47 12.15 -22.91
C VAL A 257 -15.08 12.57 -23.36
N ARG A 258 -14.99 13.71 -24.07
CA ARG A 258 -13.75 14.35 -24.44
C ARG A 258 -13.43 15.48 -23.45
N PHE A 259 -12.17 15.61 -23.12
CA PHE A 259 -11.61 16.67 -22.28
C PHE A 259 -10.62 17.47 -23.12
N ASP A 260 -10.88 18.77 -23.32
CA ASP A 260 -9.97 19.70 -23.95
C ASP A 260 -9.44 20.67 -22.90
N PHE A 261 -8.13 20.80 -22.79
CA PHE A 261 -7.49 21.65 -21.80
C PHE A 261 -6.95 22.94 -22.44
N ALA A 262 -6.86 24.00 -21.63
CA ALA A 262 -6.42 25.32 -22.08
C ALA A 262 -4.98 25.36 -22.61
N ASP A 263 -4.15 24.37 -22.25
CA ASP A 263 -2.78 24.20 -22.77
C ASP A 263 -2.73 23.55 -24.17
N GLY A 264 -3.89 23.21 -24.73
CA GLY A 264 -4.04 22.56 -26.03
C GLY A 264 -3.98 21.03 -25.98
N SER A 265 -3.76 20.44 -24.80
CA SER A 265 -3.82 18.99 -24.64
C SER A 265 -5.26 18.49 -24.59
N SER A 266 -5.48 17.24 -24.99
CA SER A 266 -6.80 16.60 -24.94
C SER A 266 -6.69 15.12 -24.54
N ALA A 267 -7.78 14.60 -23.98
CA ALA A 267 -7.92 13.18 -23.65
C ALA A 267 -9.40 12.79 -23.70
N GLY A 268 -9.70 11.48 -23.64
CA GLY A 268 -11.07 11.00 -23.58
C GLY A 268 -11.26 9.88 -22.57
N LEU A 269 -12.51 9.74 -22.13
CA LEU A 269 -12.99 8.56 -21.39
C LEU A 269 -14.20 8.01 -22.11
N HIS A 270 -14.09 6.79 -22.64
CA HIS A 270 -15.25 6.07 -23.15
C HIS A 270 -15.82 5.18 -22.05
N ILE A 271 -16.92 5.63 -21.48
CA ILE A 271 -17.62 4.91 -20.41
C ILE A 271 -18.53 3.88 -21.08
N ARG A 272 -18.26 2.62 -20.83
CA ARG A 272 -19.08 1.47 -21.29
C ARG A 272 -19.50 0.67 -20.08
N ARG A 273 -20.65 1.05 -19.53
CA ARG A 273 -21.16 0.48 -18.27
C ARG A 273 -20.10 0.61 -17.16
N ALA A 274 -19.70 -0.47 -16.53
CA ALA A 274 -18.73 -0.49 -15.43
C ALA A 274 -17.27 -0.15 -15.80
N ILE A 275 -16.99 0.15 -17.06
CA ILE A 275 -15.63 0.39 -17.56
C ILE A 275 -15.52 1.83 -18.10
N ALA A 276 -14.47 2.52 -17.70
CA ALA A 276 -14.04 3.76 -18.32
C ALA A 276 -12.71 3.50 -19.07
N GLU A 277 -12.76 3.43 -20.38
CA GLU A 277 -11.58 3.31 -21.23
C GLU A 277 -10.94 4.68 -21.45
N PHE A 278 -9.64 4.75 -21.20
CA PHE A 278 -8.87 5.96 -21.51
C PHE A 278 -8.54 6.03 -22.99
N VAL A 279 -8.80 7.17 -23.59
CA VAL A 279 -8.52 7.47 -25.00
C VAL A 279 -7.48 8.61 -25.04
N PRO A 280 -6.18 8.29 -25.30
CA PRO A 280 -5.12 9.29 -25.25
C PRO A 280 -5.22 10.34 -26.39
N ASN A 281 -5.75 9.93 -27.55
CA ASN A 281 -5.92 10.79 -28.73
C ASN A 281 -7.39 10.75 -29.16
N PRO A 282 -8.25 11.62 -28.64
CA PRO A 282 -9.68 11.63 -28.99
C PRO A 282 -9.96 11.88 -30.47
N ASP A 283 -9.07 12.60 -31.17
CA ASP A 283 -9.22 12.89 -32.59
C ASP A 283 -9.07 11.66 -33.50
N ASP A 284 -8.29 10.67 -33.06
CA ASP A 284 -8.04 9.42 -33.77
C ASP A 284 -9.03 8.31 -33.35
N TYR A 285 -9.92 8.61 -32.40
CA TYR A 285 -10.84 7.60 -31.87
C TYR A 285 -12.02 7.36 -32.83
N SER A 286 -12.43 6.12 -32.98
CA SER A 286 -13.46 5.74 -33.95
C SER A 286 -14.88 6.24 -33.63
N LYS A 287 -15.14 6.61 -32.37
CA LYS A 287 -16.42 7.18 -31.91
C LYS A 287 -16.26 8.66 -31.68
N GLN A 288 -17.20 9.47 -32.21
CA GLN A 288 -17.28 10.90 -31.89
C GLN A 288 -17.68 11.07 -30.41
N PRO A 289 -17.19 12.10 -29.73
CA PRO A 289 -17.58 12.40 -28.36
C PRO A 289 -19.07 12.74 -28.28
N ASP A 290 -19.73 12.19 -27.28
CA ASP A 290 -21.12 12.55 -26.95
C ASP A 290 -21.14 13.88 -26.17
N ILE A 291 -20.07 14.14 -25.40
CA ILE A 291 -19.86 15.36 -24.61
C ILE A 291 -18.41 15.80 -24.76
N THR A 292 -18.18 17.10 -24.95
CA THR A 292 -16.84 17.70 -24.84
C THR A 292 -16.80 18.69 -23.69
N LEU A 293 -15.80 18.54 -22.80
CA LEU A 293 -15.57 19.40 -21.65
C LEU A 293 -14.31 20.23 -21.89
N LYS A 294 -14.44 21.57 -21.88
CA LYS A 294 -13.32 22.49 -22.06
C LYS A 294 -13.02 23.19 -20.74
N MET A 295 -11.77 23.12 -20.26
CA MET A 295 -11.40 23.70 -18.97
C MET A 295 -9.90 23.95 -18.85
N SER A 296 -9.49 24.69 -17.81
CA SER A 296 -8.08 24.81 -17.45
C SER A 296 -7.59 23.63 -16.62
N GLY A 297 -6.25 23.45 -16.53
CA GLY A 297 -5.64 22.47 -15.63
C GLY A 297 -6.01 22.71 -14.17
N GLU A 298 -6.16 23.98 -13.74
CA GLU A 298 -6.57 24.35 -12.39
C GLU A 298 -8.03 23.97 -12.11
N THR A 299 -8.92 24.11 -13.08
CA THR A 299 -10.30 23.62 -12.97
C THR A 299 -10.32 22.10 -12.86
N TRP A 300 -9.48 21.41 -13.66
CA TRP A 300 -9.34 19.97 -13.56
C TRP A 300 -8.86 19.52 -12.17
N VAL A 301 -7.96 20.25 -11.51
CA VAL A 301 -7.56 19.99 -10.12
C VAL A 301 -8.78 19.95 -9.19
N LYS A 302 -9.70 20.93 -9.32
CA LYS A 302 -10.91 20.98 -8.49
C LYS A 302 -11.79 19.75 -8.70
N VAL A 303 -11.94 19.29 -9.95
CA VAL A 303 -12.69 18.08 -10.31
C VAL A 303 -11.99 16.84 -9.73
N TYR A 304 -10.72 16.66 -10.09
CA TYR A 304 -9.94 15.45 -9.73
C TYR A 304 -9.83 15.26 -8.21
N LEU A 305 -9.56 16.33 -7.45
CA LEU A 305 -9.48 16.29 -5.99
C LEU A 305 -10.83 16.46 -5.30
N SER A 306 -11.93 16.52 -6.05
CA SER A 306 -13.30 16.70 -5.55
C SER A 306 -13.45 17.93 -4.63
N GLN A 307 -12.75 19.00 -4.96
CA GLN A 307 -12.80 20.28 -4.23
C GLN A 307 -14.06 21.09 -4.55
N ALA A 308 -14.68 20.84 -5.72
CA ALA A 308 -15.95 21.39 -6.12
C ALA A 308 -16.84 20.31 -6.76
N MET A 309 -18.14 20.59 -6.84
CA MET A 309 -19.09 19.72 -7.57
C MET A 309 -19.00 20.02 -9.07
N PRO A 310 -19.00 19.00 -9.95
CA PRO A 310 -18.97 19.22 -11.40
C PRO A 310 -20.07 20.13 -11.91
N GLY A 311 -21.31 19.95 -11.45
CA GLY A 311 -22.43 20.81 -11.83
C GLY A 311 -22.25 22.28 -11.44
N GLN A 312 -21.59 22.56 -10.31
CA GLN A 312 -21.28 23.94 -9.91
C GLN A 312 -20.24 24.57 -10.84
N LEU A 313 -19.16 23.83 -11.17
CA LEU A 313 -18.11 24.31 -12.09
C LEU A 313 -18.66 24.57 -13.49
N ILE A 314 -19.64 23.78 -13.95
CA ILE A 314 -20.35 23.99 -15.21
C ILE A 314 -21.21 25.25 -15.12
N SER A 315 -21.99 25.41 -14.04
CA SER A 315 -22.86 26.56 -13.82
C SER A 315 -22.09 27.88 -13.71
N ASP A 316 -20.89 27.85 -13.10
CA ASP A 316 -20.03 29.02 -12.93
C ASP A 316 -19.23 29.34 -14.20
N GLY A 317 -19.28 28.48 -15.23
CA GLY A 317 -18.54 28.62 -16.48
C GLY A 317 -17.05 28.23 -16.40
N ASP A 318 -16.61 27.66 -15.30
CA ASP A 318 -15.26 27.10 -15.14
C ASP A 318 -15.04 25.88 -16.06
N ILE A 319 -16.13 25.14 -16.37
CA ILE A 319 -16.19 24.08 -17.37
C ILE A 319 -17.18 24.47 -18.45
N VAL A 320 -16.70 24.63 -19.68
CA VAL A 320 -17.56 24.87 -20.86
C VAL A 320 -17.91 23.49 -21.45
N VAL A 321 -19.21 23.24 -21.59
CA VAL A 321 -19.74 21.99 -22.13
C VAL A 321 -20.19 22.19 -23.58
N ASP A 322 -19.69 21.30 -24.45
CA ASP A 322 -20.25 21.10 -25.79
C ASP A 322 -21.07 19.80 -25.73
N GLY A 323 -22.40 19.96 -25.70
CA GLY A 323 -23.36 18.92 -25.43
C GLY A 323 -24.33 19.29 -24.30
N ASP A 324 -24.96 18.28 -23.70
CA ASP A 324 -25.90 18.47 -22.60
C ASP A 324 -25.15 18.67 -21.27
N ALA A 325 -25.38 19.79 -20.59
CA ALA A 325 -24.71 20.19 -19.35
C ALA A 325 -25.10 19.30 -18.16
N ASP A 326 -26.36 18.90 -18.07
CA ASP A 326 -26.84 18.03 -16.98
C ASP A 326 -26.26 16.62 -17.13
N GLU A 327 -26.19 16.12 -18.37
CA GLU A 327 -25.55 14.85 -18.68
C GLU A 327 -24.04 14.91 -18.41
N ALA A 328 -23.36 16.01 -18.76
CA ALA A 328 -21.94 16.22 -18.43
C ALA A 328 -21.69 16.14 -16.92
N ALA A 329 -22.50 16.82 -16.12
CA ALA A 329 -22.43 16.76 -14.66
C ALA A 329 -22.70 15.34 -14.13
N ARG A 330 -23.70 14.66 -14.69
CA ARG A 330 -24.01 13.26 -14.35
C ARG A 330 -22.83 12.33 -14.63
N LEU A 331 -22.22 12.43 -15.83
CA LEU A 331 -21.11 11.60 -16.23
C LEU A 331 -19.88 11.78 -15.33
N LEU A 332 -19.56 13.02 -14.95
CA LEU A 332 -18.46 13.28 -13.99
C LEU A 332 -18.78 12.75 -12.56
N ASN A 333 -20.05 12.66 -12.19
CA ASN A 333 -20.48 12.10 -10.89
C ASN A 333 -20.54 10.56 -10.86
N LEU A 334 -20.26 9.88 -11.98
CA LEU A 334 -20.12 8.40 -12.01
C LEU A 334 -18.83 7.94 -11.34
N PHE A 335 -17.89 8.85 -11.11
CA PHE A 335 -16.60 8.53 -10.49
C PHE A 335 -16.62 8.81 -9.00
N ASP A 336 -15.98 7.94 -8.23
CA ASP A 336 -15.82 8.14 -6.80
C ASP A 336 -15.11 9.47 -6.53
N ARG A 337 -15.62 10.19 -5.54
CA ARG A 337 -14.99 11.42 -5.10
C ARG A 337 -13.64 11.12 -4.48
N TYR A 338 -12.66 11.96 -4.79
CA TYR A 338 -11.38 11.89 -4.11
C TYR A 338 -11.60 12.12 -2.61
N SER A 339 -11.33 11.13 -1.82
CA SER A 339 -11.30 11.24 -0.37
C SER A 339 -9.92 10.79 0.08
N PRO A 340 -9.12 11.65 0.73
CA PRO A 340 -7.95 11.16 1.43
C PRO A 340 -8.47 10.13 2.42
N ALA A 341 -8.16 8.85 2.16
CA ALA A 341 -8.71 7.76 2.95
C ALA A 341 -8.44 8.05 4.43
N LYS A 342 -9.49 8.11 5.21
CA LYS A 342 -9.42 8.08 6.67
C LYS A 342 -8.51 6.93 7.05
N ALA A 343 -7.92 7.00 8.23
CA ALA A 343 -6.92 6.07 8.73
C ALA A 343 -7.10 4.64 8.18
N VAL A 344 -6.00 4.01 7.79
CA VAL A 344 -5.90 2.64 7.23
C VAL A 344 -6.70 1.57 7.99
N LEU A 345 -7.16 1.93 9.17
CA LEU A 345 -7.87 1.08 10.13
C LEU A 345 -9.38 0.94 9.86
N VAL A 346 -9.97 1.84 9.05
CA VAL A 346 -11.41 1.82 8.75
C VAL A 346 -11.63 1.13 7.41
N ARG A 347 -12.33 0.00 7.44
CA ARG A 347 -12.76 -0.69 6.21
C ARG A 347 -14.01 -0.01 5.65
N PRO A 348 -14.07 0.22 4.34
CA PRO A 348 -15.29 0.75 3.72
C PRO A 348 -16.49 -0.16 3.95
N ALA A 349 -17.65 0.43 4.17
CA ALA A 349 -18.88 -0.30 4.44
C ALA A 349 -19.33 -1.25 3.31
N PHE A 350 -18.95 -0.96 2.06
CA PHE A 350 -19.27 -1.83 0.91
C PHE A 350 -18.59 -3.21 0.96
N LEU A 351 -17.56 -3.38 1.80
CA LEU A 351 -16.96 -4.69 2.06
C LEU A 351 -17.73 -5.51 3.11
N GLU A 352 -18.83 -4.98 3.63
CA GLU A 352 -19.64 -5.68 4.65
C GLU A 352 -20.56 -6.75 4.04
N HIS A 353 -20.82 -6.69 2.75
CA HIS A 353 -21.60 -7.69 2.04
C HIS A 353 -20.65 -8.75 1.49
N GLY A 354 -20.13 -9.57 2.44
CA GLY A 354 -19.43 -10.80 2.06
C GLY A 354 -20.36 -11.74 1.30
N LEU A 355 -19.78 -12.46 0.39
CA LEU A 355 -20.39 -13.52 -0.43
C LEU A 355 -21.27 -14.47 0.38
#